data_90657630524fd500772305c60688ff32
#
_entry.id   90657630524fd500772305c60688ff32
#
_cell.length_a   1.000
_cell.length_b   1.000
_cell.length_c   1.000
_cell.angle_alpha   90.00
_cell.angle_beta   90.00
_cell.angle_gamma   90.00
#
_symmetry.space_group_name_H-M   'P 1'
#
loop_
_entity.id
_entity.type
_entity.pdbx_description
1 polymer ?
#
loop_
_entity_poly.entity_id
_entity_poly.type
_entity_poly.pdbx_seq_one_letter_code
_entity_poly.pdbx_strand_id
1 'polypeptide(L)'
;MVYETSEISQTGAVNKTRDFQFWRPSFDYRFNITENFRFRGTVKRSVSQLSFSSFAATTNEEDRDLNALAGNPELEPQTSWDYEGQLEYRLPNDGGVISSNISYSDIDNYIGRINATIDPNEPLSATGNVAPAKRWAMFNRASIRLNSLSLPNAILGVTLGLFDSEIIDPFLKTKQRIGGRGFAGINFRHDITSLGLSYGIDYSHSIWGGNYDIDIKTITRNDRERSLDLFVSKVWFEDWTFRLESDNTLGASRCRYRQRFDGTTINGAISLIQDSCSSRYRRLNLSIQTTF
;
A
#
# COMPACT_ATOMS: atom_id res chain seq x y z
N MET A 1 0.20 -9.92 27.03
CA MET A 1 -0.28 -8.64 27.53
C MET A 1 0.71 -7.59 27.08
N VAL A 2 0.28 -6.52 26.43
CA VAL A 2 1.13 -5.40 26.04
C VAL A 2 0.69 -4.20 26.87
N TYR A 3 1.63 -3.56 27.52
CA TYR A 3 1.45 -2.31 28.24
C TYR A 3 2.16 -1.21 27.47
N GLU A 4 1.47 -0.14 27.16
CA GLU A 4 2.02 1.00 26.44
C GLU A 4 1.69 2.27 27.22
N THR A 5 2.73 3.03 27.57
CA THR A 5 2.61 4.34 28.20
C THR A 5 3.05 5.40 27.21
N SER A 6 2.22 6.38 26.96
CA SER A 6 2.55 7.53 26.11
C SER A 6 2.55 8.79 26.97
N GLU A 7 3.71 9.42 27.07
CA GLU A 7 3.85 10.74 27.71
C GLU A 7 4.06 11.79 26.61
N ILE A 8 3.19 12.80 26.61
CA ILE A 8 3.26 13.90 25.64
C ILE A 8 3.48 15.18 26.41
N SER A 9 4.61 15.81 26.16
CA SER A 9 4.92 17.13 26.64
C SER A 9 5.20 18.07 25.48
N GLN A 10 4.39 19.10 25.32
CA GLN A 10 4.56 20.14 24.33
C GLN A 10 4.73 21.47 25.01
N THR A 11 5.80 22.20 24.69
CA THR A 11 6.08 23.51 25.28
C THR A 11 4.94 24.47 24.98
N GLY A 12 4.19 24.84 26.01
CA GLY A 12 3.16 25.87 25.97
C GLY A 12 1.70 25.43 25.89
N ALA A 13 1.37 24.16 25.75
CA ALA A 13 -0.03 23.79 25.53
C ALA A 13 -0.57 22.61 26.37
N VAL A 14 0.03 21.44 26.37
CA VAL A 14 -0.58 20.27 27.05
C VAL A 14 0.50 19.29 27.52
N ASN A 15 0.53 18.98 28.81
CA ASN A 15 1.20 17.77 29.31
C ASN A 15 0.12 16.73 29.53
N LYS A 16 0.15 15.65 28.77
CA LYS A 16 -0.78 14.54 28.89
C LYS A 16 -0.05 13.21 28.89
N THR A 17 -0.27 12.43 29.93
CA THR A 17 0.19 11.06 30.03
C THR A 17 -1.00 10.15 29.84
N ARG A 18 -0.88 9.15 28.97
CA ARG A 18 -1.92 8.15 28.74
C ARG A 18 -1.31 6.77 28.79
N ASP A 19 -1.97 5.88 29.50
CA ASP A 19 -1.58 4.48 29.64
C ASP A 19 -2.59 3.61 28.91
N PHE A 20 -2.07 2.71 28.05
CA PHE A 20 -2.88 1.77 27.33
C PHE A 20 -2.48 0.34 27.65
N GLN A 21 -3.46 -0.50 27.91
CA GLN A 21 -3.25 -1.89 28.22
C GLN A 21 -4.07 -2.78 27.28
N PHE A 22 -3.39 -3.65 26.53
CA PHE A 22 -4.02 -4.50 25.53
C PHE A 22 -3.65 -5.96 25.72
N TRP A 23 -4.64 -6.82 25.54
CA TRP A 23 -4.44 -8.24 25.37
C TRP A 23 -4.38 -8.56 23.88
N ARG A 24 -3.28 -9.23 23.45
CA ARG A 24 -2.98 -9.52 22.03
C ARG A 24 -2.80 -11.02 21.81
N PRO A 25 -3.88 -11.81 21.83
CA PRO A 25 -3.80 -13.24 21.53
C PRO A 25 -3.44 -13.43 20.06
N SER A 26 -2.70 -14.51 19.80
CA SER A 26 -2.38 -14.97 18.46
C SER A 26 -2.46 -16.49 18.42
N PHE A 27 -3.07 -17.01 17.39
CA PHE A 27 -3.17 -18.41 17.10
C PHE A 27 -2.70 -18.67 15.66
N ASP A 28 -1.70 -19.53 15.51
CA ASP A 28 -1.16 -19.98 14.23
C ASP A 28 -1.41 -21.45 14.04
N TYR A 29 -1.92 -21.82 12.88
CA TYR A 29 -2.15 -23.20 12.49
C TYR A 29 -1.49 -23.49 11.16
N ARG A 30 -0.73 -24.59 11.06
CA ARG A 30 -0.07 -25.05 9.83
C ARG A 30 -0.44 -26.47 9.55
N PHE A 31 -0.84 -26.73 8.31
CA PHE A 31 -1.24 -28.05 7.87
C PHE A 31 -0.67 -28.35 6.48
N ASN A 32 0.05 -29.44 6.36
CA ASN A 32 0.49 -29.98 5.08
C ASN A 32 -0.60 -30.92 4.57
N ILE A 33 -1.37 -30.46 3.56
CA ILE A 33 -2.46 -31.24 2.96
C ILE A 33 -1.86 -32.40 2.16
N THR A 34 -0.78 -32.08 1.40
CA THR A 34 0.07 -33.04 0.71
C THR A 34 1.53 -32.58 0.82
N GLU A 35 2.47 -33.34 0.27
CA GLU A 35 3.88 -32.92 0.20
C GLU A 35 4.08 -31.57 -0.53
N ASN A 36 3.22 -31.30 -1.50
CA ASN A 36 3.29 -30.11 -2.33
C ASN A 36 2.30 -29.02 -1.96
N PHE A 37 1.30 -29.30 -1.13
CA PHE A 37 0.23 -28.38 -0.81
C PHE A 37 0.14 -28.10 0.68
N ARG A 38 0.31 -26.83 1.04
CA ARG A 38 0.34 -26.36 2.43
C ARG A 38 -0.74 -25.31 2.68
N PHE A 39 -1.31 -25.39 3.85
CA PHE A 39 -2.19 -24.37 4.39
C PHE A 39 -1.61 -23.79 5.67
N ARG A 40 -1.71 -22.48 5.84
CA ARG A 40 -1.46 -21.78 7.10
C ARG A 40 -2.63 -20.86 7.39
N GLY A 41 -3.15 -20.94 8.62
CA GLY A 41 -4.15 -20.03 9.16
C GLY A 41 -3.59 -19.26 10.34
N THR A 42 -3.89 -17.98 10.44
CA THR A 42 -3.51 -17.12 11.57
C THR A 42 -4.72 -16.31 11.99
N VAL A 43 -4.97 -16.29 13.30
CA VAL A 43 -5.94 -15.38 13.92
C VAL A 43 -5.19 -14.63 15.01
N LYS A 44 -5.22 -13.30 14.95
CA LYS A 44 -4.51 -12.48 15.94
C LYS A 44 -5.25 -11.19 16.23
N ARG A 45 -5.07 -10.70 17.45
CA ARG A 45 -5.43 -9.33 17.78
C ARG A 45 -4.21 -8.42 17.64
N SER A 46 -4.32 -7.43 16.77
CA SER A 46 -3.28 -6.43 16.51
C SER A 46 -3.65 -5.12 17.19
N VAL A 47 -2.61 -4.37 17.59
CA VAL A 47 -2.71 -3.02 18.11
C VAL A 47 -1.70 -2.18 17.35
N SER A 48 -2.15 -1.10 16.72
CA SER A 48 -1.27 -0.16 16.03
C SER A 48 -0.58 0.72 17.04
N GLN A 49 0.74 0.79 16.96
CA GLN A 49 1.51 1.72 17.76
C GLN A 49 1.26 3.15 17.26
N LEU A 50 0.97 4.06 18.20
CA LEU A 50 0.81 5.47 17.88
C LEU A 50 2.19 6.09 17.62
N SER A 51 2.32 6.85 16.54
CA SER A 51 3.54 7.60 16.25
C SER A 51 3.54 8.94 17.00
N PHE A 52 4.72 9.45 17.32
CA PHE A 52 4.85 10.78 17.92
C PHE A 52 4.17 11.87 17.09
N SER A 53 4.28 11.80 15.77
CA SER A 53 3.61 12.71 14.84
C SER A 53 2.08 12.68 14.92
N SER A 54 1.51 11.58 15.42
CA SER A 54 0.06 11.45 15.59
C SER A 54 -0.47 12.29 16.77
N PHE A 55 0.37 12.63 17.73
CA PHE A 55 0.03 13.45 18.90
C PHE A 55 0.47 14.90 18.75
N ALA A 56 1.57 15.15 18.04
CA ALA A 56 2.09 16.50 17.91
C ALA A 56 1.12 17.37 17.11
N ALA A 57 0.62 18.43 17.72
CA ALA A 57 -0.15 19.45 17.04
C ALA A 57 0.78 20.27 16.11
N THR A 58 1.11 19.71 14.96
CA THR A 58 1.85 20.40 13.89
C THR A 58 0.88 20.74 12.78
N THR A 59 0.87 21.99 12.34
CA THR A 59 0.14 22.40 11.15
C THR A 59 0.96 21.93 9.94
N ASN A 60 0.41 21.11 9.09
CA ASN A 60 1.07 20.77 7.82
C ASN A 60 0.85 21.93 6.85
N GLU A 61 1.90 22.72 6.60
CA GLU A 61 1.89 23.85 5.68
C GLU A 61 2.30 23.50 4.24
N GLU A 62 2.64 22.24 3.96
CA GLU A 62 3.02 21.81 2.60
C GLU A 62 1.89 22.02 1.58
N ASP A 63 0.66 21.94 2.02
CA ASP A 63 -0.50 22.32 1.24
C ASP A 63 -1.20 23.45 2.00
N ARG A 64 -0.85 24.70 1.69
CA ARG A 64 -1.38 25.93 2.35
C ARG A 64 -2.89 26.02 2.39
N ASP A 65 -3.54 25.10 1.69
CA ASP A 65 -4.97 25.01 1.52
C ASP A 65 -5.62 23.95 2.43
N LEU A 66 -4.85 23.17 3.16
CA LEU A 66 -5.36 22.17 4.10
C LEU A 66 -5.22 22.70 5.54
N ASN A 67 -6.30 23.24 6.09
CA ASN A 67 -6.41 23.51 7.51
C ASN A 67 -6.54 22.19 8.27
N ALA A 68 -5.47 21.41 8.34
CA ALA A 68 -5.45 20.18 9.10
C ALA A 68 -4.56 20.32 10.32
N LEU A 69 -5.11 20.15 11.50
CA LEU A 69 -4.32 19.85 12.68
C LEU A 69 -3.70 18.47 12.48
N ALA A 70 -2.37 18.39 12.50
CA ALA A 70 -1.68 17.15 12.22
C ALA A 70 -1.78 16.13 13.36
N GLY A 71 -2.01 16.52 14.60
CA GLY A 71 -2.06 15.63 15.74
C GLY A 71 -3.29 15.78 16.62
N ASN A 72 -3.55 14.73 17.40
CA ASN A 72 -4.66 14.70 18.35
C ASN A 72 -4.20 14.01 19.64
N PRO A 73 -4.10 14.75 20.77
CA PRO A 73 -3.68 14.17 22.03
C PRO A 73 -4.70 13.17 22.63
N GLU A 74 -5.94 13.15 22.11
CA GLU A 74 -6.98 12.20 22.51
C GLU A 74 -6.99 10.92 21.67
N LEU A 75 -6.04 10.75 20.75
CA LEU A 75 -5.96 9.61 19.87
C LEU A 75 -5.76 8.31 20.66
N GLU A 76 -6.52 7.29 20.30
CA GLU A 76 -6.41 5.95 20.85
C GLU A 76 -5.76 5.00 19.84
N PRO A 77 -4.97 4.02 20.31
CA PRO A 77 -4.45 3.00 19.43
C PRO A 77 -5.57 2.26 18.69
N GLN A 78 -5.43 2.15 17.37
CA GLN A 78 -6.30 1.31 16.56
C GLN A 78 -6.05 -0.15 16.91
N THR A 79 -7.10 -0.91 17.12
CA THR A 79 -7.04 -2.35 17.33
C THR A 79 -7.76 -3.09 16.22
N SER A 80 -7.33 -4.32 15.92
CA SER A 80 -8.03 -5.17 14.96
C SER A 80 -7.99 -6.65 15.35
N TRP A 81 -9.00 -7.38 14.89
CA TRP A 81 -8.93 -8.81 14.76
C TRP A 81 -8.56 -9.12 13.30
N ASP A 82 -7.42 -9.77 13.13
CA ASP A 82 -6.89 -10.14 11.82
C ASP A 82 -7.00 -11.66 11.64
N TYR A 83 -7.62 -12.03 10.52
CA TYR A 83 -7.79 -13.42 10.09
C TYR A 83 -7.03 -13.58 8.78
N GLU A 84 -6.07 -14.49 8.74
CA GLU A 84 -5.24 -14.74 7.56
C GLU A 84 -5.28 -16.21 7.20
N GLY A 85 -5.47 -16.51 5.92
CA GLY A 85 -5.37 -17.85 5.35
C GLY A 85 -4.39 -17.82 4.18
N GLN A 86 -3.36 -18.67 4.22
CA GLN A 86 -2.40 -18.82 3.15
C GLN A 86 -2.44 -20.24 2.60
N LEU A 87 -2.55 -20.37 1.30
CA LEU A 87 -2.38 -21.57 0.53
C LEU A 87 -1.09 -21.49 -0.28
N GLU A 88 -0.27 -22.52 -0.24
CA GLU A 88 0.95 -22.64 -1.04
C GLU A 88 0.94 -23.98 -1.76
N TYR A 89 1.14 -23.94 -3.08
CA TYR A 89 1.30 -25.13 -3.91
C TYR A 89 2.65 -25.10 -4.61
N ARG A 90 3.46 -26.12 -4.37
CA ARG A 90 4.72 -26.34 -5.05
C ARG A 90 4.50 -27.18 -6.29
N LEU A 91 4.85 -26.64 -7.44
CA LEU A 91 4.75 -27.33 -8.70
C LEU A 91 5.73 -28.52 -8.77
N PRO A 92 5.31 -29.66 -9.34
CA PRO A 92 6.22 -30.81 -9.51
C PRO A 92 7.47 -30.46 -10.30
N ASN A 93 8.51 -31.30 -10.15
CA ASN A 93 9.79 -31.16 -10.86
C ASN A 93 10.44 -29.78 -10.69
N ASP A 94 10.32 -29.23 -9.48
CA ASP A 94 10.87 -27.90 -9.16
C ASP A 94 10.35 -26.79 -10.10
N GLY A 95 9.13 -26.98 -10.64
CA GLY A 95 8.50 -26.08 -11.60
C GLY A 95 8.14 -24.70 -11.04
N GLY A 96 8.18 -24.52 -9.72
CA GLY A 96 7.89 -23.24 -9.08
C GLY A 96 6.91 -23.33 -7.91
N VAL A 97 6.36 -22.17 -7.53
CA VAL A 97 5.42 -22.02 -6.41
C VAL A 97 4.26 -21.11 -6.79
N ILE A 98 3.07 -21.52 -6.43
CA ILE A 98 1.87 -20.70 -6.49
C ILE A 98 1.37 -20.50 -5.05
N SER A 99 1.09 -19.27 -4.67
CA SER A 99 0.56 -18.95 -3.35
C SER A 99 -0.62 -17.99 -3.43
N SER A 100 -1.59 -18.22 -2.55
CA SER A 100 -2.72 -17.32 -2.33
C SER A 100 -2.80 -17.00 -0.84
N ASN A 101 -2.84 -15.72 -0.50
CA ASN A 101 -3.07 -15.23 0.84
C ASN A 101 -4.38 -14.45 0.84
N ILE A 102 -5.31 -14.84 1.71
CA ILE A 102 -6.57 -14.15 1.94
C ILE A 102 -6.54 -13.62 3.36
N SER A 103 -6.83 -12.35 3.54
CA SER A 103 -6.90 -11.73 4.85
C SER A 103 -8.19 -10.94 5.02
N TYR A 104 -8.69 -10.96 6.25
CA TYR A 104 -9.80 -10.14 6.71
C TYR A 104 -9.42 -9.47 8.02
N SER A 105 -9.67 -8.19 8.14
CA SER A 105 -9.46 -7.42 9.37
C SER A 105 -10.74 -6.71 9.77
N ASP A 106 -11.16 -6.94 11.01
CA ASP A 106 -12.20 -6.17 11.68
C ASP A 106 -11.51 -5.17 12.61
N ILE A 107 -11.65 -3.89 12.32
CA ILE A 107 -10.85 -2.82 12.89
C ILE A 107 -11.72 -1.97 13.81
N ASP A 108 -11.31 -1.88 15.07
CA ASP A 108 -11.88 -0.93 16.02
C ASP A 108 -11.05 0.37 16.00
N ASN A 109 -11.69 1.50 16.21
CA ASN A 109 -11.03 2.81 16.34
C ASN A 109 -10.09 3.13 15.18
N TYR A 110 -10.56 2.92 13.94
CA TYR A 110 -9.75 3.24 12.77
C TYR A 110 -9.22 4.68 12.83
N ILE A 111 -7.92 4.85 12.65
CA ILE A 111 -7.27 6.16 12.67
C ILE A 111 -7.36 6.78 11.27
N GLY A 112 -8.01 7.92 11.17
CA GLY A 112 -8.22 8.65 9.93
C GLY A 112 -8.42 10.14 10.17
N ARG A 113 -9.05 10.81 9.22
CA ARG A 113 -9.42 12.22 9.37
C ARG A 113 -10.78 12.34 10.03
N ILE A 114 -10.89 13.26 11.01
CA ILE A 114 -12.14 13.58 11.68
C ILE A 114 -12.45 15.08 11.56
N ASN A 115 -13.69 15.44 11.75
CA ASN A 115 -14.10 16.84 11.84
C ASN A 115 -13.70 17.40 13.21
N ALA A 116 -12.81 18.39 13.21
CA ALA A 116 -12.34 19.11 14.39
C ALA A 116 -12.77 20.58 14.38
N THR A 117 -13.78 20.93 13.61
CA THR A 117 -14.29 22.31 13.46
C THR A 117 -14.80 22.86 14.79
N ILE A 118 -14.25 23.99 15.20
CA ILE A 118 -14.69 24.77 16.36
C ILE A 118 -15.55 25.95 15.86
N ASP A 119 -15.06 26.70 14.87
CA ASP A 119 -15.81 27.78 14.21
C ASP A 119 -16.42 27.25 12.91
N PRO A 120 -17.76 27.30 12.74
CA PRO A 120 -18.43 26.86 11.50
C PRO A 120 -17.93 27.56 10.24
N ASN A 121 -17.39 28.76 10.35
CA ASN A 121 -16.83 29.51 9.23
C ASN A 121 -15.41 29.04 8.85
N GLU A 122 -14.76 28.31 9.74
CA GLU A 122 -13.40 27.77 9.53
C GLU A 122 -13.39 26.24 9.70
N PRO A 123 -13.94 25.50 8.73
CA PRO A 123 -13.96 24.04 8.80
C PRO A 123 -12.56 23.47 8.93
N LEU A 124 -12.36 22.64 9.96
CA LEU A 124 -11.07 22.07 10.32
C LEU A 124 -11.16 20.56 10.45
N SER A 125 -10.16 19.87 9.91
CA SER A 125 -9.98 18.42 10.14
C SER A 125 -8.76 18.13 10.98
N ALA A 126 -8.79 17.01 11.70
CA ALA A 126 -7.65 16.51 12.47
C ALA A 126 -7.51 14.99 12.29
N THR A 127 -6.36 14.45 12.67
CA THR A 127 -6.21 13.00 12.84
C THR A 127 -6.99 12.56 14.06
N GLY A 128 -7.77 11.47 13.95
CA GLY A 128 -8.56 10.96 15.05
C GLY A 128 -9.08 9.56 14.83
N ASN A 129 -9.75 9.01 15.83
CA ASN A 129 -10.42 7.74 15.72
C ASN A 129 -11.79 7.98 15.07
N VAL A 130 -11.97 7.39 13.89
CA VAL A 130 -13.15 7.66 13.04
C VAL A 130 -14.33 6.77 13.43
N ALA A 131 -14.22 5.49 13.13
CA ALA A 131 -15.28 4.49 13.29
C ALA A 131 -14.70 3.08 13.14
N PRO A 132 -15.45 2.04 13.47
CA PRO A 132 -15.10 0.68 13.06
C PRO A 132 -14.97 0.58 11.53
N ALA A 133 -14.00 -0.18 11.08
CA ALA A 133 -13.75 -0.40 9.67
C ALA A 133 -13.49 -1.87 9.39
N LYS A 134 -13.77 -2.30 8.17
CA LYS A 134 -13.51 -3.66 7.70
C LYS A 134 -12.61 -3.63 6.49
N ARG A 135 -11.67 -4.58 6.44
CA ARG A 135 -10.79 -4.77 5.29
C ARG A 135 -10.71 -6.23 4.92
N TRP A 136 -10.67 -6.50 3.65
CA TRP A 136 -10.22 -7.77 3.16
C TRP A 136 -9.22 -7.60 2.02
N ALA A 137 -8.34 -8.56 1.88
CA ALA A 137 -7.36 -8.58 0.81
C ALA A 137 -7.13 -10.02 0.34
N MET A 138 -6.84 -10.17 -0.95
CA MET A 138 -6.39 -11.41 -1.55
C MET A 138 -5.14 -11.12 -2.36
N PHE A 139 -4.04 -11.79 -2.00
CA PHE A 139 -2.78 -11.73 -2.71
C PHE A 139 -2.47 -13.08 -3.33
N ASN A 140 -2.39 -13.11 -4.65
CA ASN A 140 -1.97 -14.29 -5.39
C ASN A 140 -0.61 -14.03 -6.01
N ARG A 141 0.29 -14.99 -5.86
CA ARG A 141 1.62 -14.96 -6.47
C ARG A 141 1.91 -16.30 -7.09
N ALA A 142 2.46 -16.26 -8.28
CA ALA A 142 3.01 -17.43 -8.94
C ALA A 142 4.44 -17.11 -9.37
N SER A 143 5.36 -18.03 -9.12
CA SER A 143 6.71 -18.02 -9.67
C SER A 143 6.94 -19.35 -10.37
N ILE A 144 7.01 -19.33 -11.68
CA ILE A 144 6.97 -20.52 -12.52
C ILE A 144 8.26 -20.58 -13.34
N ARG A 145 8.97 -21.70 -13.24
CA ARG A 145 10.10 -22.00 -14.12
C ARG A 145 9.60 -22.57 -15.45
N LEU A 146 10.08 -22.04 -16.54
CA LEU A 146 9.59 -22.38 -17.88
C LEU A 146 10.39 -23.49 -18.57
N ASN A 147 11.08 -24.33 -17.81
CA ASN A 147 11.85 -25.45 -18.33
C ASN A 147 11.01 -26.40 -19.21
N SER A 148 9.74 -26.62 -18.81
CA SER A 148 8.80 -27.46 -19.56
C SER A 148 8.42 -26.90 -20.93
N LEU A 149 8.62 -25.59 -21.14
CA LEU A 149 8.40 -24.89 -22.40
C LEU A 149 9.69 -24.76 -23.24
N SER A 150 10.73 -25.54 -22.94
CA SER A 150 12.04 -25.46 -23.58
C SER A 150 12.74 -24.10 -23.40
N LEU A 151 12.44 -23.41 -22.32
CA LEU A 151 13.08 -22.15 -21.90
C LEU A 151 13.83 -22.37 -20.58
N PRO A 152 15.00 -23.03 -20.60
CA PRO A 152 15.78 -23.27 -19.41
C PRO A 152 16.23 -21.93 -18.80
N ASN A 153 16.22 -21.84 -17.47
CA ASN A 153 16.55 -20.63 -16.71
C ASN A 153 15.62 -19.43 -16.96
N ALA A 154 14.44 -19.67 -17.55
CA ALA A 154 13.40 -18.65 -17.62
C ALA A 154 12.43 -18.78 -16.44
N ILE A 155 12.08 -17.64 -15.86
CA ILE A 155 11.13 -17.53 -14.73
C ILE A 155 10.06 -16.53 -15.12
N LEU A 156 8.81 -16.94 -14.94
CA LEU A 156 7.63 -16.09 -15.03
C LEU A 156 7.06 -15.87 -13.64
N GLY A 157 7.00 -14.62 -13.20
CA GLY A 157 6.31 -14.20 -12.00
C GLY A 157 4.97 -13.53 -12.35
N VAL A 158 3.93 -13.88 -11.62
CA VAL A 158 2.63 -13.23 -11.72
C VAL A 158 2.19 -12.84 -10.31
N THR A 159 1.70 -11.61 -10.17
CA THR A 159 1.15 -11.11 -8.91
C THR A 159 -0.21 -10.49 -9.16
N LEU A 160 -1.20 -10.84 -8.34
CA LEU A 160 -2.53 -10.26 -8.36
C LEU A 160 -2.95 -9.93 -6.92
N GLY A 161 -3.10 -8.65 -6.62
CA GLY A 161 -3.66 -8.16 -5.36
C GLY A 161 -5.06 -7.63 -5.58
N LEU A 162 -6.02 -8.09 -4.80
CA LEU A 162 -7.39 -7.63 -4.78
C LEU A 162 -7.73 -7.15 -3.38
N PHE A 163 -8.34 -5.97 -3.25
CA PHE A 163 -8.64 -5.35 -1.97
C PHE A 163 -10.06 -4.81 -1.95
N ASP A 164 -10.69 -4.90 -0.80
CA ASP A 164 -11.87 -4.14 -0.49
C ASP A 164 -11.88 -3.72 0.98
N SER A 165 -12.65 -2.70 1.28
CA SER A 165 -12.76 -2.17 2.62
C SER A 165 -14.02 -1.35 2.76
N GLU A 166 -14.50 -1.23 3.98
CA GLU A 166 -15.69 -0.47 4.31
C GLU A 166 -15.45 0.34 5.58
N ILE A 167 -15.77 1.62 5.50
CA ILE A 167 -15.84 2.53 6.65
C ILE A 167 -17.00 3.51 6.43
N ILE A 168 -17.60 3.98 7.51
CA ILE A 168 -18.50 5.14 7.43
C ILE A 168 -17.62 6.39 7.45
N ASP A 169 -17.57 7.09 6.32
CA ASP A 169 -16.80 8.32 6.19
C ASP A 169 -17.32 9.40 7.15
N PRO A 170 -16.46 10.05 7.96
CA PRO A 170 -16.90 11.01 8.96
C PRO A 170 -17.42 12.32 8.37
N PHE A 171 -17.05 12.64 7.13
CA PHE A 171 -17.47 13.87 6.46
C PHE A 171 -18.73 13.65 5.63
N LEU A 172 -18.74 12.63 4.75
CA LEU A 172 -19.86 12.35 3.85
C LEU A 172 -20.98 11.55 4.52
N LYS A 173 -20.74 10.93 5.69
CA LYS A 173 -21.70 10.07 6.41
C LYS A 173 -22.19 8.88 5.58
N THR A 174 -21.42 8.46 4.59
CA THR A 174 -21.74 7.35 3.70
C THR A 174 -20.64 6.28 3.78
N LYS A 175 -20.96 5.07 3.34
CA LYS A 175 -19.99 4.00 3.20
C LYS A 175 -18.94 4.36 2.16
N GLN A 176 -17.68 4.30 2.55
CA GLN A 176 -16.55 4.57 1.71
C GLN A 176 -15.51 3.46 1.81
N ARG A 177 -14.57 3.46 0.88
CA ARG A 177 -13.40 2.58 0.88
C ARG A 177 -12.19 3.24 1.48
N ILE A 178 -11.35 2.40 2.07
CA ILE A 178 -10.01 2.77 2.52
C ILE A 178 -9.02 2.21 1.51
N GLY A 179 -8.45 3.05 0.64
CA GLY A 179 -7.43 2.66 -0.31
C GLY A 179 -7.94 2.09 -1.63
N GLY A 180 -7.03 1.49 -2.40
CA GLY A 180 -7.28 0.98 -3.75
C GLY A 180 -8.01 -0.35 -3.80
N ARG A 181 -8.34 -0.77 -5.02
CA ARG A 181 -9.06 -2.02 -5.28
C ARG A 181 -8.16 -3.20 -5.62
N GLY A 182 -6.99 -2.92 -6.18
CA GLY A 182 -6.08 -3.99 -6.53
C GLY A 182 -4.99 -3.56 -7.51
N PHE A 183 -4.12 -4.51 -7.77
CA PHE A 183 -3.08 -4.38 -8.78
C PHE A 183 -2.78 -5.75 -9.41
N ALA A 184 -2.26 -5.72 -10.62
CA ALA A 184 -1.69 -6.88 -11.31
C ALA A 184 -0.25 -6.58 -11.71
N GLY A 185 0.60 -7.59 -11.67
CA GLY A 185 1.97 -7.51 -12.10
C GLY A 185 2.41 -8.79 -12.80
N ILE A 186 3.27 -8.64 -13.79
CA ILE A 186 3.91 -9.75 -14.50
C ILE A 186 5.38 -9.39 -14.58
N ASN A 187 6.24 -10.29 -14.13
CA ASN A 187 7.65 -10.22 -14.38
C ASN A 187 8.12 -11.47 -15.14
N PHE A 188 9.02 -11.28 -16.05
CA PHE A 188 9.64 -12.35 -16.80
C PHE A 188 11.14 -12.08 -16.88
N ARG A 189 11.94 -13.11 -16.61
CA ARG A 189 13.39 -13.09 -16.79
C ARG A 189 13.83 -14.36 -17.46
N HIS A 190 14.73 -14.26 -18.42
CA HIS A 190 15.38 -15.38 -19.06
C HIS A 190 16.88 -15.18 -19.11
N ASP A 191 17.62 -16.16 -18.60
CA ASP A 191 19.07 -16.20 -18.59
C ASP A 191 19.55 -17.26 -19.58
N ILE A 192 20.08 -16.83 -20.74
CA ILE A 192 20.68 -17.72 -21.75
C ILE A 192 22.16 -17.84 -21.43
N THR A 193 22.50 -18.78 -20.55
CA THR A 193 23.86 -18.94 -19.99
C THR A 193 24.89 -19.22 -21.07
N SER A 194 24.56 -20.00 -22.11
CA SER A 194 25.46 -20.28 -23.22
C SER A 194 25.87 -19.03 -24.02
N LEU A 195 25.07 -17.99 -23.97
CA LEU A 195 25.34 -16.71 -24.62
C LEU A 195 25.82 -15.64 -23.64
N GLY A 196 25.82 -15.90 -22.32
CA GLY A 196 26.01 -14.87 -21.30
C GLY A 196 24.98 -13.73 -21.43
N LEU A 197 23.76 -14.02 -21.87
CA LEU A 197 22.71 -13.05 -22.15
C LEU A 197 21.55 -13.23 -21.16
N SER A 198 21.13 -12.14 -20.52
CA SER A 198 19.93 -12.09 -19.69
C SER A 198 19.02 -10.97 -20.16
N TYR A 199 17.73 -11.21 -20.18
CA TYR A 199 16.74 -10.17 -20.48
C TYR A 199 15.47 -10.37 -19.66
N GLY A 200 14.71 -9.30 -19.50
CA GLY A 200 13.47 -9.39 -18.74
C GLY A 200 12.56 -8.20 -18.93
N ILE A 201 11.36 -8.41 -18.40
CA ILE A 201 10.22 -7.49 -18.45
C ILE A 201 9.61 -7.44 -17.06
N ASP A 202 9.31 -6.24 -16.57
CA ASP A 202 8.46 -6.02 -15.39
C ASP A 202 7.30 -5.12 -15.79
N TYR A 203 6.10 -5.62 -15.64
CA TYR A 203 4.86 -4.89 -15.93
C TYR A 203 4.00 -4.83 -14.70
N SER A 204 3.48 -3.65 -14.38
CA SER A 204 2.54 -3.45 -13.28
C SER A 204 1.40 -2.51 -13.66
N HIS A 205 0.22 -2.79 -13.11
CA HIS A 205 -0.99 -2.01 -13.35
C HIS A 205 -1.88 -1.99 -12.12
N SER A 206 -2.39 -0.80 -11.76
CA SER A 206 -3.45 -0.67 -10.76
C SER A 206 -4.79 -1.02 -11.38
N ILE A 207 -5.55 -1.88 -10.70
CA ILE A 207 -6.83 -2.38 -11.19
C ILE A 207 -7.98 -1.57 -10.57
N TRP A 208 -9.01 -1.23 -11.38
CA TRP A 208 -10.26 -0.63 -10.95
C TRP A 208 -10.18 0.74 -10.27
N GLY A 209 -9.31 1.60 -10.79
CA GLY A 209 -9.30 3.01 -10.47
C GLY A 209 -8.44 3.39 -9.28
N GLY A 210 -8.43 4.68 -9.00
CA GLY A 210 -7.59 5.29 -8.01
C GLY A 210 -8.08 5.20 -6.57
N ASN A 211 -7.24 5.65 -5.67
CA ASN A 211 -7.57 5.81 -4.26
C ASN A 211 -8.25 7.15 -4.05
N TYR A 212 -9.32 7.14 -3.27
CA TYR A 212 -9.96 8.35 -2.80
C TYR A 212 -9.45 8.71 -1.41
N ASP A 213 -9.19 9.99 -1.22
CA ASP A 213 -8.88 10.61 0.07
C ASP A 213 -9.89 11.73 0.28
N ILE A 214 -10.71 11.59 1.34
CA ILE A 214 -11.82 12.48 1.64
C ILE A 214 -11.47 13.24 2.92
N ASP A 215 -11.54 14.55 2.82
CA ASP A 215 -11.31 15.46 3.94
C ASP A 215 -12.46 16.48 4.02
N ILE A 216 -12.48 17.29 5.06
CA ILE A 216 -13.58 18.23 5.35
C ILE A 216 -13.87 19.21 4.21
N LYS A 217 -12.84 19.65 3.48
CA LYS A 217 -12.95 20.60 2.35
C LYS A 217 -12.53 20.03 1.01
N THR A 218 -12.01 18.80 0.96
CA THR A 218 -11.44 18.26 -0.27
C THR A 218 -11.80 16.81 -0.48
N ILE A 219 -11.98 16.45 -1.76
CA ILE A 219 -12.00 15.05 -2.22
C ILE A 219 -10.88 14.91 -3.24
N THR A 220 -9.94 14.04 -2.96
CA THR A 220 -8.79 13.78 -3.82
C THR A 220 -8.85 12.35 -4.34
N ARG A 221 -8.67 12.16 -5.65
CA ARG A 221 -8.48 10.86 -6.29
C ARG A 221 -7.05 10.78 -6.85
N ASN A 222 -6.33 9.76 -6.48
CA ASN A 222 -4.99 9.50 -6.97
C ASN A 222 -5.02 8.27 -7.87
N ASP A 223 -4.70 8.45 -9.13
CA ASP A 223 -4.60 7.40 -10.14
C ASP A 223 -3.13 7.11 -10.47
N ARG A 224 -2.83 5.85 -10.70
CA ARG A 224 -1.51 5.42 -11.18
C ARG A 224 -1.70 4.59 -12.45
N GLU A 225 -1.05 5.02 -13.51
CA GLU A 225 -1.04 4.30 -14.76
C GLU A 225 -0.15 3.05 -14.72
N ARG A 226 -0.30 2.22 -15.75
CA ARG A 226 0.51 1.02 -15.97
C ARG A 226 1.98 1.38 -16.19
N SER A 227 2.88 0.59 -15.62
CA SER A 227 4.32 0.73 -15.76
C SER A 227 4.92 -0.48 -16.48
N LEU A 228 5.90 -0.25 -17.33
CA LEU A 228 6.67 -1.28 -18.01
C LEU A 228 8.15 -0.95 -17.93
N ASP A 229 8.92 -1.86 -17.36
CA ASP A 229 10.36 -1.77 -17.27
C ASP A 229 10.96 -2.96 -18.05
N LEU A 230 12.03 -2.70 -18.78
CA LEU A 230 12.70 -3.68 -19.62
C LEU A 230 14.19 -3.67 -19.31
N PHE A 231 14.84 -4.82 -19.43
CA PHE A 231 16.28 -4.86 -19.41
C PHE A 231 16.84 -5.92 -20.36
N VAL A 232 18.07 -5.68 -20.79
CA VAL A 232 18.93 -6.66 -21.42
C VAL A 232 20.34 -6.52 -20.86
N SER A 233 20.97 -7.62 -20.55
CA SER A 233 22.32 -7.69 -19.99
C SER A 233 23.13 -8.73 -20.72
N LYS A 234 24.36 -8.40 -21.02
CA LYS A 234 25.30 -9.28 -21.75
C LYS A 234 26.64 -9.30 -21.03
N VAL A 235 27.12 -10.51 -20.74
CA VAL A 235 28.49 -10.73 -20.27
C VAL A 235 29.41 -10.88 -21.48
N TRP A 236 30.46 -10.07 -21.53
CA TRP A 236 31.51 -10.12 -22.52
C TRP A 236 32.88 -10.21 -21.86
N PHE A 237 33.82 -10.82 -22.53
CA PHE A 237 35.22 -10.93 -22.06
C PHE A 237 35.31 -11.51 -20.62
N GLU A 238 34.45 -12.52 -20.31
CA GLU A 238 34.36 -13.26 -19.04
C GLU A 238 33.95 -12.42 -17.82
N ASP A 239 34.47 -11.18 -17.70
CA ASP A 239 34.31 -10.35 -16.49
C ASP A 239 33.50 -9.06 -16.70
N TRP A 240 33.20 -8.70 -17.95
CA TRP A 240 32.51 -7.45 -18.25
C TRP A 240 31.03 -7.67 -18.50
N THR A 241 30.20 -7.06 -17.67
CA THR A 241 28.73 -7.07 -17.82
C THR A 241 28.26 -5.73 -18.33
N PHE A 242 27.64 -5.73 -19.50
CA PHE A 242 26.94 -4.58 -20.09
C PHE A 242 25.46 -4.76 -19.86
N ARG A 243 24.79 -3.76 -19.28
CA ARG A 243 23.37 -3.80 -19.01
C ARG A 243 22.70 -2.53 -19.48
N LEU A 244 21.68 -2.70 -20.33
CA LEU A 244 20.78 -1.65 -20.78
C LEU A 244 19.42 -1.84 -20.12
N GLU A 245 18.91 -0.81 -19.48
CA GLU A 245 17.62 -0.79 -18.80
C GLU A 245 16.77 0.36 -19.34
N SER A 246 15.50 0.09 -19.53
CA SER A 246 14.50 1.09 -19.87
C SER A 246 13.44 1.09 -18.77
N ASP A 247 13.49 2.10 -17.90
CA ASP A 247 12.50 2.30 -16.85
C ASP A 247 11.35 3.13 -17.38
N ASN A 248 10.14 2.76 -16.94
CA ASN A 248 8.91 3.44 -17.31
C ASN A 248 8.75 3.61 -18.84
N THR A 249 9.00 2.57 -19.59
CA THR A 249 8.99 2.55 -21.07
C THR A 249 7.67 3.07 -21.65
N LEU A 250 6.54 2.83 -20.98
CA LEU A 250 5.22 3.31 -21.38
C LEU A 250 4.99 4.79 -21.07
N GLY A 251 5.88 5.43 -20.28
CA GLY A 251 5.70 6.82 -19.86
C GLY A 251 4.55 6.99 -18.87
N ALA A 252 4.38 6.02 -17.98
CA ALA A 252 3.33 6.05 -16.96
C ALA A 252 3.37 7.33 -16.13
N SER A 253 2.22 7.90 -15.88
CA SER A 253 2.04 9.07 -15.03
C SER A 253 1.33 8.72 -13.72
N ARG A 254 1.41 9.64 -12.78
CA ARG A 254 0.57 9.66 -11.59
C ARG A 254 -0.30 10.88 -11.68
N CYS A 255 -1.60 10.68 -11.70
CA CYS A 255 -2.56 11.76 -11.78
C CYS A 255 -3.27 11.94 -10.45
N ARG A 256 -3.42 13.18 -10.04
CA ARG A 256 -4.18 13.60 -8.89
C ARG A 256 -5.32 14.49 -9.38
N TYR A 257 -6.55 14.06 -9.16
CA TYR A 257 -7.75 14.85 -9.36
C TYR A 257 -8.25 15.28 -7.98
N ARG A 258 -8.39 16.59 -7.76
CA ARG A 258 -8.86 17.17 -6.49
C ARG A 258 -10.02 18.13 -6.72
N GLN A 259 -11.07 17.93 -5.95
CA GLN A 259 -12.16 18.87 -5.80
C GLN A 259 -12.02 19.57 -4.45
N ARG A 260 -12.13 20.88 -4.45
CA ARG A 260 -12.19 21.70 -3.25
C ARG A 260 -13.57 22.30 -3.15
N PHE A 261 -14.06 22.38 -1.92
CA PHE A 261 -15.38 22.91 -1.60
C PHE A 261 -15.26 24.22 -0.82
N ASP A 262 -16.12 25.16 -1.12
CA ASP A 262 -16.35 26.36 -0.31
C ASP A 262 -17.30 25.98 0.82
N GLY A 263 -16.78 25.94 2.06
CA GLY A 263 -17.42 25.30 3.21
C GLY A 263 -16.94 23.85 3.39
N THR A 264 -17.87 22.91 3.47
CA THR A 264 -17.54 21.49 3.70
C THR A 264 -17.88 20.62 2.50
N THR A 265 -17.28 19.44 2.41
CA THR A 265 -17.53 18.46 1.34
C THR A 265 -18.97 17.97 1.25
N ILE A 266 -19.74 18.06 2.34
CA ILE A 266 -21.15 17.63 2.36
C ILE A 266 -22.12 18.73 1.92
N ASN A 267 -21.84 19.99 2.22
CA ASN A 267 -22.78 21.10 2.03
C ASN A 267 -22.22 22.23 1.16
N GLY A 268 -20.91 22.20 0.86
CA GLY A 268 -20.26 23.26 0.11
C GLY A 268 -20.44 23.13 -1.39
N ALA A 269 -20.35 24.28 -2.07
CA ALA A 269 -20.23 24.30 -3.52
C ALA A 269 -18.77 23.99 -3.92
N ILE A 270 -18.57 23.35 -5.08
CA ILE A 270 -17.23 23.15 -5.61
C ILE A 270 -16.64 24.51 -5.98
N SER A 271 -15.57 24.92 -5.30
CA SER A 271 -14.86 26.18 -5.55
C SER A 271 -13.69 26.02 -6.52
N LEU A 272 -13.06 24.82 -6.55
CA LEU A 272 -11.91 24.54 -7.39
C LEU A 272 -11.87 23.08 -7.81
N ILE A 273 -11.61 22.85 -9.08
CA ILE A 273 -11.23 21.53 -9.61
C ILE A 273 -9.80 21.61 -10.09
N GLN A 274 -8.96 20.72 -9.58
CA GLN A 274 -7.56 20.63 -9.96
C GLN A 274 -7.28 19.25 -10.53
N ASP A 275 -6.78 19.19 -11.75
CA ASP A 275 -6.26 17.98 -12.37
C ASP A 275 -4.76 18.18 -12.62
N SER A 276 -3.95 17.32 -12.01
CA SER A 276 -2.50 17.41 -12.15
C SER A 276 -1.91 16.03 -12.33
N CYS A 277 -1.18 15.85 -13.42
CA CYS A 277 -0.44 14.63 -13.70
C CYS A 277 1.05 14.91 -13.65
N SER A 278 1.78 14.14 -12.87
CA SER A 278 3.24 14.11 -12.90
C SER A 278 3.70 12.90 -13.71
N SER A 279 4.31 13.12 -14.85
CA SER A 279 4.93 12.04 -15.61
C SER A 279 6.25 11.65 -14.97
N ARG A 280 6.45 10.36 -14.78
CA ARG A 280 7.80 9.84 -14.59
C ARG A 280 8.49 9.85 -15.94
N TYR A 281 9.68 10.39 -16.00
CA TYR A 281 10.48 10.31 -17.22
C TYR A 281 10.73 8.87 -17.61
N ARG A 282 10.68 8.58 -18.90
CA ARG A 282 11.29 7.38 -19.46
C ARG A 282 12.78 7.50 -19.24
N ARG A 283 13.38 6.51 -18.60
CA ARG A 283 14.80 6.53 -18.33
C ARG A 283 15.46 5.38 -19.07
N LEU A 284 16.53 5.69 -19.76
CA LEU A 284 17.39 4.69 -20.36
C LEU A 284 18.73 4.75 -19.64
N ASN A 285 19.11 3.63 -19.01
CA ASN A 285 20.34 3.50 -18.27
C ASN A 285 21.23 2.46 -18.97
N LEU A 286 22.49 2.83 -19.21
CA LEU A 286 23.53 1.90 -19.60
C LEU A 286 24.52 1.78 -18.45
N SER A 287 24.72 0.57 -17.97
CA SER A 287 25.73 0.27 -16.94
C SER A 287 26.75 -0.74 -17.45
N ILE A 288 27.99 -0.54 -17.04
CA ILE A 288 29.10 -1.43 -17.33
C ILE A 288 29.73 -1.79 -15.97
N GLN A 289 29.83 -3.07 -15.68
CA GLN A 289 30.38 -3.57 -14.44
C GLN A 289 31.42 -4.63 -14.76
N THR A 290 32.52 -4.65 -14.00
CA THR A 290 33.53 -5.70 -14.07
C THR A 290 33.86 -6.21 -12.68
N THR A 291 34.18 -7.47 -12.57
CA THR A 291 34.71 -8.11 -11.36
C THR A 291 36.20 -8.34 -11.54
N PHE A 292 37.02 -7.89 -10.59
CA PHE A 292 38.49 -8.10 -10.57
C PHE A 292 38.83 -9.24 -9.63
#